data_fb456c959befc73261b07a26c2812666
#
_entry.id   fb456c959befc73261b07a26c2812666
#
_cell.length_a   1.000
_cell.length_b   1.000
_cell.length_c   1.000
_cell.angle_alpha   90.00
_cell.angle_beta   90.00
_cell.angle_gamma   90.00
#
_symmetry.space_group_name_H-M   'P 1'
#
loop_
_entity.id
_entity.type
_entity.pdbx_description
1 polymer ?
#
loop_
_entity_poly.entity_id
_entity_poly.type
_entity_poly.pdbx_seq_one_letter_code
_entity_poly.pdbx_strand_id
1 'polypeptide(L)'
;MRYTLTPEEVVAITAKHTYGTWRYQKNWTPLNVVDAEGCYFYDAAGKKYLDLSAQLMCVTLGHKNKAVIQAIVDQANKLPYAAPGFATDVRAELSKLLLEVLPKGLEKFYFSTSGTEANEAAIKIARMYTGKYKIISRYNSYHGSTAASIAATGDPRRWAVEPSGKIDGVIFAPECNCYRCPLNHSYPECEMACANYIEHMIKNESNVAAIILEPVVGTNGILIPPKEYLPRLRKICDDNNVLLITDEVMSGWGRTGKWFAVDHWDVQPDILTTAKGITSAYVPLGLTATTMKIADYFNDHYFSHGHTYEAHPLTLAPATAAINELRNNSLIERAVEMGEYLGKKLRALKINHPSIGDVRGIGLFYAVELVKNQKTKELFNTKEDKVSGKPLLVDKISAEMMKHGVYVQSWVSHFVIAPPLIITKEEIDFAVAKFDECLSIADEAVNS
;
A
#
# COMPACT_ATOMS: atom_id res chain seq x y z
N MET A 1 15.24 26.53 21.19
CA MET A 1 15.39 27.48 20.07
C MET A 1 14.85 26.85 18.80
N ARG A 2 13.96 27.51 18.07
CA ARG A 2 13.65 27.12 16.68
C ARG A 2 14.62 27.82 15.75
N TYR A 3 15.33 27.11 14.91
CA TYR A 3 16.12 27.72 13.84
C TYR A 3 15.16 28.39 12.87
N THR A 4 15.43 29.64 12.49
CA THR A 4 14.72 30.31 11.40
C THR A 4 15.52 30.02 10.14
N LEU A 5 15.07 29.00 9.36
CA LEU A 5 15.72 28.59 8.12
C LEU A 5 14.97 29.20 6.93
N THR A 6 15.71 29.64 5.91
CA THR A 6 15.11 30.00 4.62
C THR A 6 14.62 28.75 3.88
N PRO A 7 13.68 28.87 2.92
CA PRO A 7 13.25 27.75 2.10
C PRO A 7 14.41 27.00 1.42
N GLU A 8 15.41 27.73 0.94
CA GLU A 8 16.60 27.19 0.28
C GLU A 8 17.48 26.42 1.29
N GLU A 9 17.66 26.93 2.49
CA GLU A 9 18.38 26.25 3.57
C GLU A 9 17.68 24.94 3.97
N VAL A 10 16.34 24.93 4.05
CA VAL A 10 15.56 23.70 4.33
C VAL A 10 15.85 22.63 3.29
N VAL A 11 15.79 22.98 2.00
CA VAL A 11 16.07 22.05 0.89
C VAL A 11 17.52 21.56 0.93
N ALA A 12 18.48 22.49 1.06
CA ALA A 12 19.91 22.17 1.03
C ALA A 12 20.31 21.27 2.22
N ILE A 13 19.88 21.60 3.44
CA ILE A 13 20.17 20.80 4.64
C ILE A 13 19.52 19.42 4.53
N THR A 14 18.27 19.34 4.11
CA THR A 14 17.55 18.08 3.92
C THR A 14 18.26 17.19 2.91
N ALA A 15 18.59 17.72 1.74
CA ALA A 15 19.27 16.95 0.69
C ALA A 15 20.68 16.50 1.10
N LYS A 16 21.39 17.29 1.89
CA LYS A 16 22.77 17.01 2.33
C LYS A 16 22.85 16.00 3.48
N HIS A 17 21.92 16.07 4.44
CA HIS A 17 22.05 15.37 5.73
C HIS A 17 21.01 14.26 5.96
N THR A 18 20.06 14.04 5.02
CA THR A 18 19.10 12.95 5.09
C THR A 18 19.08 12.16 3.79
N TYR A 19 18.69 10.88 3.84
CA TYR A 19 18.55 10.06 2.63
C TYR A 19 17.16 10.22 2.02
N GLY A 20 17.11 10.51 0.71
CA GLY A 20 15.88 10.43 -0.07
C GLY A 20 15.52 8.96 -0.36
N THR A 21 14.29 8.56 -0.04
CA THR A 21 13.83 7.17 -0.17
C THR A 21 13.73 6.70 -1.63
N TRP A 22 14.20 5.47 -1.92
CA TRP A 22 14.08 4.74 -3.19
C TRP A 22 14.60 5.50 -4.42
N ARG A 23 15.71 6.23 -4.28
CA ARG A 23 16.30 7.04 -5.38
C ARG A 23 17.80 7.20 -5.28
N TYR A 24 18.40 7.60 -6.39
CA TYR A 24 19.77 8.06 -6.42
C TYR A 24 19.88 9.42 -5.71
N GLN A 25 20.75 9.52 -4.71
CA GLN A 25 20.86 10.71 -3.85
C GLN A 25 21.29 11.96 -4.61
N LYS A 26 22.20 11.80 -5.60
CA LYS A 26 22.69 12.92 -6.44
C LYS A 26 21.58 13.63 -7.24
N ASN A 27 20.47 12.95 -7.48
CA ASN A 27 19.35 13.47 -8.29
C ASN A 27 18.18 13.93 -7.39
N TRP A 28 18.39 14.00 -6.07
CA TRP A 28 17.32 14.36 -5.17
C TRP A 28 17.32 15.83 -4.80
N THR A 29 16.33 16.56 -5.29
CA THR A 29 16.00 17.92 -4.88
C THR A 29 14.60 17.88 -4.26
N PRO A 30 14.47 17.83 -2.91
CA PRO A 30 13.18 17.74 -2.25
C PRO A 30 12.37 19.02 -2.43
N LEU A 31 11.06 18.89 -2.67
CA LEU A 31 10.14 20.01 -2.60
C LEU A 31 9.98 20.42 -1.13
N ASN A 32 10.11 21.71 -0.84
CA ASN A 32 9.84 22.24 0.50
C ASN A 32 8.33 22.42 0.71
N VAL A 33 7.68 21.40 1.30
CA VAL A 33 6.25 21.43 1.64
C VAL A 33 6.10 22.08 3.03
N VAL A 34 5.28 23.12 3.12
CA VAL A 34 5.13 23.92 4.36
C VAL A 34 3.76 23.82 4.99
N ASP A 35 2.74 23.44 4.23
CA ASP A 35 1.36 23.33 4.71
C ASP A 35 0.55 22.33 3.87
N ALA A 36 -0.58 21.87 4.43
CA ALA A 36 -1.51 21.00 3.73
C ALA A 36 -2.92 21.14 4.31
N GLU A 37 -3.98 20.98 3.50
CA GLU A 37 -5.38 21.00 3.96
C GLU A 37 -6.27 20.22 2.99
N GLY A 38 -7.19 19.39 3.51
CA GLY A 38 -8.07 18.59 2.68
C GLY A 38 -7.30 17.69 1.71
N CYS A 39 -7.56 17.82 0.41
CA CYS A 39 -6.87 17.09 -0.66
C CYS A 39 -5.62 17.81 -1.19
N TYR A 40 -5.13 18.86 -0.51
CA TYR A 40 -4.07 19.71 -1.04
C TYR A 40 -2.89 19.83 -0.10
N PHE A 41 -1.71 20.09 -0.68
CA PHE A 41 -0.53 20.56 0.05
C PHE A 41 0.08 21.78 -0.65
N TYR A 42 0.93 22.51 0.07
CA TYR A 42 1.48 23.80 -0.37
C TYR A 42 3.00 23.82 -0.21
N ASP A 43 3.70 24.34 -1.21
CA ASP A 43 5.14 24.58 -1.10
C ASP A 43 5.46 25.95 -0.48
N ALA A 44 6.75 26.19 -0.24
CA ALA A 44 7.25 27.43 0.37
C ALA A 44 7.02 28.68 -0.51
N ALA A 45 6.74 28.52 -1.80
CA ALA A 45 6.36 29.62 -2.70
C ALA A 45 4.84 29.89 -2.67
N GLY A 46 4.09 29.14 -1.87
CA GLY A 46 2.62 29.23 -1.79
C GLY A 46 1.87 28.52 -2.91
N LYS A 47 2.56 27.76 -3.75
CA LYS A 47 1.91 26.99 -4.81
C LYS A 47 1.14 25.81 -4.21
N LYS A 48 -0.10 25.66 -4.68
CA LYS A 48 -1.05 24.62 -4.27
C LYS A 48 -0.96 23.41 -5.20
N TYR A 49 -0.98 22.22 -4.60
CA TYR A 49 -0.96 20.94 -5.32
C TYR A 49 -2.11 20.07 -4.86
N LEU A 50 -2.95 19.62 -5.79
CA LEU A 50 -3.96 18.57 -5.54
C LEU A 50 -3.25 17.23 -5.42
N ASP A 51 -3.46 16.55 -4.31
CA ASP A 51 -2.83 15.26 -4.00
C ASP A 51 -3.65 14.09 -4.57
N LEU A 52 -3.33 13.68 -5.78
CA LEU A 52 -4.02 12.59 -6.47
C LEU A 52 -3.54 11.19 -6.01
N SER A 53 -2.59 11.11 -5.08
CA SER A 53 -2.05 9.85 -4.56
C SER A 53 -2.07 9.76 -3.03
N ALA A 54 -2.75 10.67 -2.32
CA ALA A 54 -2.77 10.73 -0.85
C ALA A 54 -1.37 10.53 -0.25
N GLN A 55 -0.39 11.29 -0.76
CA GLN A 55 1.05 11.18 -0.49
C GLN A 55 1.58 9.80 -0.93
N LEU A 56 1.77 8.89 -0.03
CA LEU A 56 2.14 7.48 -0.28
C LEU A 56 0.94 6.55 -0.06
N MET A 57 -0.22 6.91 -0.62
CA MET A 57 -1.50 6.19 -0.49
C MET A 57 -1.91 5.99 0.98
N CYS A 58 -1.67 7.01 1.81
CA CYS A 58 -1.81 6.91 3.26
C CYS A 58 -2.72 7.98 3.89
N VAL A 59 -2.81 9.18 3.31
CA VAL A 59 -3.62 10.30 3.84
C VAL A 59 -5.09 10.11 3.42
N THR A 60 -5.75 9.08 3.95
CA THR A 60 -7.12 8.69 3.55
C THR A 60 -8.19 9.72 3.89
N LEU A 61 -8.06 10.38 5.05
CA LEU A 61 -8.98 11.41 5.55
C LEU A 61 -8.66 12.82 5.02
N GLY A 62 -7.63 12.95 4.16
CA GLY A 62 -7.08 14.25 3.82
C GLY A 62 -6.24 14.85 4.95
N HIS A 63 -5.72 16.03 4.70
CA HIS A 63 -4.89 16.78 5.65
C HIS A 63 -5.71 17.59 6.64
N LYS A 64 -5.17 17.83 7.84
CA LYS A 64 -5.76 18.65 8.92
C LYS A 64 -7.15 18.21 9.38
N ASN A 65 -7.45 16.90 9.40
CA ASN A 65 -8.66 16.41 10.04
C ASN A 65 -8.63 16.77 11.53
N LYS A 66 -9.64 17.53 11.96
CA LYS A 66 -9.68 18.11 13.31
C LYS A 66 -9.85 17.06 14.41
N ALA A 67 -10.63 16.02 14.17
CA ALA A 67 -10.86 14.96 15.16
C ALA A 67 -9.58 14.15 15.44
N VAL A 68 -8.84 13.82 14.41
CA VAL A 68 -7.56 13.10 14.53
C VAL A 68 -6.52 13.95 15.24
N ILE A 69 -6.41 15.25 14.88
CA ILE A 69 -5.48 16.18 15.56
C ILE A 69 -5.84 16.34 17.03
N GLN A 70 -7.15 16.49 17.34
CA GLN A 70 -7.58 16.64 18.74
C GLN A 70 -7.25 15.40 19.57
N ALA A 71 -7.46 14.19 19.01
CA ALA A 71 -7.10 12.95 19.68
C ALA A 71 -5.60 12.85 20.00
N ILE A 72 -4.73 13.35 19.12
CA ILE A 72 -3.29 13.45 19.37
C ILE A 72 -3.00 14.40 20.54
N VAL A 73 -3.60 15.59 20.53
CA VAL A 73 -3.39 16.62 21.57
C VAL A 73 -3.85 16.12 22.94
N ASP A 74 -5.06 15.53 22.99
CA ASP A 74 -5.63 15.01 24.23
C ASP A 74 -4.77 13.86 24.80
N GLN A 75 -4.36 12.93 23.96
CA GLN A 75 -3.51 11.82 24.39
C GLN A 75 -2.11 12.26 24.80
N ALA A 76 -1.53 13.25 24.12
CA ALA A 76 -0.23 13.81 24.50
C ALA A 76 -0.27 14.46 25.88
N ASN A 77 -1.37 15.12 26.25
CA ASN A 77 -1.56 15.72 27.56
C ASN A 77 -1.90 14.69 28.66
N LYS A 78 -2.53 13.57 28.30
CA LYS A 78 -2.98 12.54 29.25
C LYS A 78 -1.87 11.54 29.58
N LEU A 79 -1.35 10.85 28.59
CA LEU A 79 -0.33 9.79 28.74
C LEU A 79 0.36 9.56 27.41
N PRO A 80 1.50 10.21 27.14
CA PRO A 80 2.20 10.08 25.87
C PRO A 80 2.82 8.69 25.65
N TYR A 81 3.30 8.03 26.71
CA TYR A 81 3.93 6.72 26.63
C TYR A 81 3.60 5.83 27.84
N ALA A 82 3.42 4.55 27.58
CA ALA A 82 3.45 3.48 28.57
C ALA A 82 4.21 2.27 27.98
N ALA A 83 4.98 1.57 28.80
CA ALA A 83 5.69 0.38 28.35
C ALA A 83 4.70 -0.70 27.82
N PRO A 84 5.07 -1.49 26.79
CA PRO A 84 4.17 -2.45 26.14
C PRO A 84 3.49 -3.48 27.07
N GLY A 85 4.12 -3.78 28.20
CA GLY A 85 3.57 -4.70 29.23
C GLY A 85 2.41 -4.13 30.04
N PHE A 86 2.10 -2.82 29.93
CA PHE A 86 1.02 -2.20 30.68
C PHE A 86 -0.26 -2.11 29.82
N ALA A 87 -1.41 -2.29 30.49
CA ALA A 87 -2.70 -1.99 29.88
C ALA A 87 -2.95 -0.47 29.86
N THR A 88 -3.51 0.02 28.76
CA THR A 88 -3.98 1.40 28.66
C THR A 88 -5.42 1.41 28.10
N ASP A 89 -6.20 2.43 28.49
CA ASP A 89 -7.57 2.59 28.00
C ASP A 89 -7.64 2.70 26.47
N VAL A 90 -6.77 3.52 25.86
CA VAL A 90 -6.73 3.69 24.40
C VAL A 90 -6.38 2.38 23.66
N ARG A 91 -5.58 1.50 24.26
CA ARG A 91 -5.32 0.16 23.70
C ARG A 91 -6.57 -0.71 23.73
N ALA A 92 -7.30 -0.69 24.83
CA ALA A 92 -8.54 -1.43 24.98
C ALA A 92 -9.65 -0.91 24.06
N GLU A 93 -9.81 0.42 23.97
CA GLU A 93 -10.77 1.09 23.08
C GLU A 93 -10.52 0.76 21.62
N LEU A 94 -9.28 0.95 21.14
CA LEU A 94 -8.92 0.61 19.76
C LEU A 94 -9.10 -0.88 19.50
N SER A 95 -8.71 -1.76 20.41
CA SER A 95 -8.88 -3.22 20.25
C SER A 95 -10.36 -3.58 20.12
N LYS A 96 -11.23 -2.98 20.92
CA LYS A 96 -12.68 -3.18 20.82
C LYS A 96 -13.23 -2.71 19.48
N LEU A 97 -12.80 -1.55 19.00
CA LEU A 97 -13.22 -1.01 17.71
C LEU A 97 -12.73 -1.87 16.53
N LEU A 98 -11.51 -2.42 16.63
CA LEU A 98 -10.96 -3.31 15.61
C LEU A 98 -11.77 -4.61 15.46
N LEU A 99 -12.32 -5.16 16.55
CA LEU A 99 -13.21 -6.33 16.50
C LEU A 99 -14.50 -6.07 15.69
N GLU A 100 -14.90 -4.81 15.52
CA GLU A 100 -16.09 -4.43 14.77
C GLU A 100 -15.81 -4.23 13.27
N VAL A 101 -14.58 -3.86 12.89
CA VAL A 101 -14.24 -3.43 11.52
C VAL A 101 -13.32 -4.38 10.77
N LEU A 102 -12.54 -5.21 11.48
CA LEU A 102 -11.69 -6.21 10.85
C LEU A 102 -12.51 -7.38 10.28
N PRO A 103 -12.00 -8.11 9.28
CA PRO A 103 -12.59 -9.38 8.85
C PRO A 103 -12.82 -10.31 10.07
N LYS A 104 -13.98 -10.95 10.09
CA LYS A 104 -14.38 -11.81 11.24
C LYS A 104 -13.32 -12.86 11.56
N GLY A 105 -13.14 -13.13 12.86
CA GLY A 105 -12.19 -14.13 13.35
C GLY A 105 -10.75 -13.63 13.54
N LEU A 106 -10.43 -12.39 13.15
CA LEU A 106 -9.18 -11.74 13.51
C LEU A 106 -9.36 -10.97 14.82
N GLU A 107 -8.89 -11.55 15.92
CA GLU A 107 -9.28 -11.12 17.28
C GLU A 107 -8.08 -10.83 18.21
N LYS A 108 -6.86 -11.14 17.78
CA LYS A 108 -5.63 -10.86 18.53
C LYS A 108 -4.73 -9.90 17.76
N PHE A 109 -4.26 -8.86 18.44
CA PHE A 109 -3.60 -7.70 17.81
C PHE A 109 -2.18 -7.50 18.33
N TYR A 110 -1.26 -7.27 17.42
CA TYR A 110 0.07 -6.76 17.69
C TYR A 110 0.21 -5.39 17.00
N PHE A 111 0.50 -4.33 17.77
CA PHE A 111 0.65 -2.98 17.29
C PHE A 111 2.13 -2.64 17.09
N SER A 112 2.50 -2.24 15.88
CA SER A 112 3.84 -1.82 15.50
C SER A 112 3.85 -0.35 15.03
N THR A 113 4.96 0.15 14.50
CA THR A 113 5.05 1.54 14.04
C THR A 113 4.93 1.70 12.52
N SER A 114 4.92 0.61 11.77
CA SER A 114 4.89 0.65 10.31
C SER A 114 4.32 -0.64 9.70
N GLY A 115 3.95 -0.58 8.41
CA GLY A 115 3.57 -1.78 7.64
C GLY A 115 4.72 -2.77 7.48
N THR A 116 5.95 -2.28 7.38
CA THR A 116 7.15 -3.12 7.36
C THR A 116 7.23 -3.99 8.62
N GLU A 117 7.12 -3.39 9.81
CA GLU A 117 7.16 -4.12 11.09
C GLU A 117 5.94 -5.02 11.28
N ALA A 118 4.76 -4.63 10.79
CA ALA A 118 3.58 -5.48 10.80
C ALA A 118 3.81 -6.76 9.97
N ASN A 119 4.42 -6.65 8.80
CA ASN A 119 4.78 -7.81 7.96
C ASN A 119 5.90 -8.66 8.58
N GLU A 120 6.90 -8.05 9.22
CA GLU A 120 7.92 -8.78 9.99
C GLU A 120 7.28 -9.63 11.11
N ALA A 121 6.34 -9.03 11.85
CA ALA A 121 5.58 -9.74 12.89
C ALA A 121 4.77 -10.89 12.30
N ALA A 122 4.04 -10.67 11.21
CA ALA A 122 3.22 -11.69 10.56
C ALA A 122 4.05 -12.89 10.08
N ILE A 123 5.18 -12.63 9.40
CA ILE A 123 6.09 -13.69 8.94
C ILE A 123 6.67 -14.47 10.12
N LYS A 124 7.09 -13.76 11.19
CA LYS A 124 7.64 -14.40 12.39
C LYS A 124 6.59 -15.24 13.12
N ILE A 125 5.38 -14.72 13.31
CA ILE A 125 4.25 -15.44 13.92
C ILE A 125 3.93 -16.69 13.11
N ALA A 126 3.84 -16.59 11.78
CA ALA A 126 3.56 -17.73 10.92
C ALA A 126 4.61 -18.84 11.06
N ARG A 127 5.89 -18.48 11.10
CA ARG A 127 7.00 -19.43 11.29
C ARG A 127 6.97 -20.07 12.67
N MET A 128 6.78 -19.28 13.74
CA MET A 128 6.72 -19.79 15.11
C MET A 128 5.53 -20.75 15.30
N TYR A 129 4.35 -20.33 14.83
CA TYR A 129 3.12 -21.12 14.97
C TYR A 129 3.17 -22.45 14.21
N THR A 130 3.66 -22.43 12.97
CA THR A 130 3.67 -23.64 12.12
C THR A 130 4.90 -24.52 12.32
N GLY A 131 5.96 -24.01 12.93
CA GLY A 131 7.27 -24.68 12.97
C GLY A 131 7.92 -24.81 11.59
N LYS A 132 7.37 -24.15 10.56
CA LYS A 132 7.84 -24.19 9.17
C LYS A 132 8.57 -22.90 8.83
N TYR A 133 9.40 -22.93 7.75
CA TYR A 133 10.33 -21.84 7.46
C TYR A 133 9.99 -21.03 6.22
N LYS A 134 9.50 -21.68 5.13
CA LYS A 134 9.33 -21.02 3.83
C LYS A 134 8.09 -20.13 3.79
N ILE A 135 8.23 -19.00 3.10
CA ILE A 135 7.15 -18.06 2.79
C ILE A 135 7.03 -17.95 1.27
N ILE A 136 5.82 -18.13 0.75
CA ILE A 136 5.54 -17.86 -0.66
C ILE A 136 5.07 -16.42 -0.80
N SER A 137 5.72 -15.64 -1.67
CA SER A 137 5.33 -14.29 -2.07
C SER A 137 5.13 -14.22 -3.59
N ARG A 138 4.85 -13.05 -4.16
CA ARG A 138 4.66 -12.83 -5.60
C ARG A 138 5.68 -11.87 -6.17
N TYR A 139 6.01 -11.98 -7.49
CA TYR A 139 6.99 -11.10 -8.14
C TYR A 139 6.57 -9.63 -8.23
N ASN A 140 5.26 -9.33 -8.28
CA ASN A 140 4.75 -7.97 -8.24
C ASN A 140 4.16 -7.69 -6.86
N SER A 141 5.03 -7.55 -5.85
CA SER A 141 4.66 -7.27 -4.46
C SER A 141 5.61 -6.30 -3.78
N TYR A 142 5.12 -5.64 -2.73
CA TYR A 142 5.94 -4.87 -1.82
C TYR A 142 5.44 -5.04 -0.39
N HIS A 143 6.28 -5.61 0.49
CA HIS A 143 5.91 -5.91 1.88
C HIS A 143 6.74 -5.15 2.91
N GLY A 144 7.74 -4.38 2.50
CA GLY A 144 8.53 -3.57 3.41
C GLY A 144 10.01 -3.47 3.05
N SER A 145 10.79 -2.86 3.93
CA SER A 145 12.20 -2.51 3.69
C SER A 145 13.17 -3.14 4.70
N THR A 146 12.69 -3.93 5.66
CA THR A 146 13.52 -4.64 6.65
C THR A 146 13.72 -6.10 6.25
N ALA A 147 14.46 -6.85 7.03
CA ALA A 147 15.04 -8.15 6.65
C ALA A 147 14.08 -9.15 6.00
N ALA A 148 13.00 -9.56 6.68
CA ALA A 148 12.06 -10.55 6.12
C ALA A 148 11.08 -9.89 5.13
N SER A 149 10.64 -8.68 5.39
CA SER A 149 9.70 -7.95 4.54
C SER A 149 10.31 -7.56 3.19
N ILE A 150 11.61 -7.15 3.14
CA ILE A 150 12.28 -6.90 1.86
C ILE A 150 12.57 -8.22 1.14
N ALA A 151 12.90 -9.30 1.85
CA ALA A 151 13.07 -10.62 1.26
C ALA A 151 11.77 -11.12 0.62
N ALA A 152 10.60 -10.81 1.21
CA ALA A 152 9.28 -11.12 0.66
C ALA A 152 8.81 -10.15 -0.44
N THR A 153 9.48 -9.01 -0.63
CA THR A 153 9.16 -8.03 -1.68
C THR A 153 9.63 -8.54 -3.04
N GLY A 154 8.73 -8.67 -4.00
CA GLY A 154 9.05 -9.21 -5.34
C GLY A 154 9.51 -8.17 -6.35
N ASP A 155 9.40 -6.88 -6.04
CA ASP A 155 9.77 -5.81 -6.95
C ASP A 155 11.27 -5.44 -6.89
N PRO A 156 11.76 -4.56 -7.80
CA PRO A 156 13.19 -4.29 -7.93
C PRO A 156 13.84 -3.61 -6.72
N ARG A 157 13.09 -3.11 -5.74
CA ARG A 157 13.66 -2.60 -4.47
C ARG A 157 14.44 -3.69 -3.73
N ARG A 158 14.01 -4.96 -3.85
CA ARG A 158 14.73 -6.12 -3.30
C ARG A 158 16.08 -6.33 -3.99
N TRP A 159 16.18 -6.15 -5.30
CA TRP A 159 17.41 -6.41 -6.06
C TRP A 159 18.60 -5.59 -5.54
N ALA A 160 18.37 -4.36 -5.14
CA ALA A 160 19.43 -3.49 -4.61
C ALA A 160 19.96 -3.95 -3.23
N VAL A 161 19.18 -4.75 -2.50
CA VAL A 161 19.54 -5.23 -1.15
C VAL A 161 20.17 -6.64 -1.19
N GLU A 162 19.83 -7.47 -2.17
CA GLU A 162 20.31 -8.85 -2.26
C GLU A 162 21.83 -9.01 -2.17
N PRO A 163 22.67 -8.14 -2.78
CA PRO A 163 24.13 -8.25 -2.64
C PRO A 163 24.65 -8.10 -1.21
N SER A 164 23.92 -7.42 -0.32
CA SER A 164 24.29 -7.28 1.10
C SER A 164 23.85 -8.46 1.99
N GLY A 165 23.23 -9.47 1.38
CA GLY A 165 22.65 -10.63 2.04
C GLY A 165 21.16 -10.46 2.30
N LYS A 166 20.38 -11.47 1.96
CA LYS A 166 18.94 -11.55 2.25
C LYS A 166 18.62 -12.68 3.22
N ILE A 167 17.50 -12.57 3.89
CA ILE A 167 16.95 -13.69 4.65
C ILE A 167 16.45 -14.76 3.68
N ASP A 168 16.93 -15.99 3.85
CA ASP A 168 16.49 -17.14 3.07
C ASP A 168 15.05 -17.59 3.45
N GLY A 169 14.52 -18.49 2.63
CA GLY A 169 13.22 -19.12 2.85
C GLY A 169 12.06 -18.32 2.27
N VAL A 170 12.30 -17.36 1.37
CA VAL A 170 11.25 -16.77 0.55
C VAL A 170 11.36 -17.28 -0.88
N ILE A 171 10.23 -17.77 -1.40
CA ILE A 171 10.07 -18.23 -2.79
C ILE A 171 8.98 -17.43 -3.47
N PHE A 172 9.13 -17.19 -4.78
CA PHE A 172 8.24 -16.30 -5.51
C PHE A 172 7.36 -17.07 -6.48
N ALA A 173 6.04 -16.83 -6.36
CA ALA A 173 5.03 -17.28 -7.29
C ALA A 173 4.73 -16.20 -8.36
N PRO A 174 4.22 -16.60 -9.54
CA PRO A 174 3.66 -15.65 -10.49
C PRO A 174 2.52 -14.86 -9.85
N GLU A 175 2.45 -13.57 -10.18
CA GLU A 175 1.30 -12.73 -9.80
C GLU A 175 0.05 -13.05 -10.62
N CYS A 176 -1.12 -12.73 -10.06
CA CYS A 176 -2.37 -12.74 -10.80
C CYS A 176 -2.52 -11.40 -11.55
N ASN A 177 -2.09 -11.38 -12.81
CA ASN A 177 -2.20 -10.23 -13.71
C ASN A 177 -2.84 -10.65 -15.02
N CYS A 178 -4.16 -10.52 -15.14
CA CYS A 178 -4.88 -10.96 -16.35
C CYS A 178 -4.57 -10.09 -17.59
N TYR A 179 -4.17 -8.84 -17.41
CA TYR A 179 -3.73 -7.99 -18.51
C TYR A 179 -2.37 -8.41 -19.09
N ARG A 180 -1.42 -8.83 -18.20
CA ARG A 180 -0.07 -9.33 -18.56
C ARG A 180 0.17 -10.66 -17.86
N CYS A 181 -0.55 -11.70 -18.27
CA CYS A 181 -0.45 -13.00 -17.61
C CYS A 181 0.98 -13.56 -17.73
N PRO A 182 1.70 -13.79 -16.61
CA PRO A 182 3.07 -14.30 -16.63
C PRO A 182 3.14 -15.76 -17.12
N LEU A 183 2.00 -16.47 -17.13
CA LEU A 183 1.87 -17.83 -17.63
C LEU A 183 1.36 -17.89 -19.08
N ASN A 184 1.18 -16.73 -19.73
CA ASN A 184 0.71 -16.59 -21.09
C ASN A 184 -0.67 -17.23 -21.35
N HIS A 185 -1.56 -17.12 -20.36
CA HIS A 185 -2.96 -17.58 -20.46
C HIS A 185 -3.93 -16.40 -20.54
N SER A 186 -5.16 -16.69 -21.00
CA SER A 186 -6.29 -15.76 -20.97
C SER A 186 -7.30 -16.18 -19.90
N TYR A 187 -7.88 -15.19 -19.22
CA TYR A 187 -8.98 -15.41 -18.29
C TYR A 187 -10.31 -15.27 -19.06
N PRO A 188 -11.32 -16.14 -18.80
CA PRO A 188 -11.39 -17.15 -17.72
C PRO A 188 -10.83 -18.56 -18.09
N GLU A 189 -10.40 -18.81 -19.32
CA GLU A 189 -10.00 -20.12 -19.83
C GLU A 189 -8.75 -20.70 -19.14
N CYS A 190 -8.01 -19.86 -18.42
CA CYS A 190 -6.82 -20.26 -17.64
C CYS A 190 -7.13 -21.10 -16.40
N GLU A 191 -8.40 -21.23 -15.97
CA GLU A 191 -8.84 -21.99 -14.79
C GLU A 191 -8.01 -21.70 -13.54
N MET A 192 -7.65 -20.42 -13.33
CA MET A 192 -6.80 -19.97 -12.22
C MET A 192 -5.40 -20.63 -12.18
N ALA A 193 -4.77 -20.85 -13.33
CA ALA A 193 -3.46 -21.48 -13.43
C ALA A 193 -2.40 -20.84 -12.49
N CYS A 194 -2.45 -19.53 -12.29
CA CYS A 194 -1.55 -18.82 -11.36
C CYS A 194 -1.76 -19.23 -9.89
N ALA A 195 -3.00 -19.48 -9.45
CA ALA A 195 -3.28 -20.01 -8.12
C ALA A 195 -2.90 -21.49 -8.01
N ASN A 196 -3.23 -22.29 -9.03
CA ASN A 196 -2.89 -23.72 -9.07
C ASN A 196 -1.36 -23.94 -9.08
N TYR A 197 -0.59 -23.02 -9.67
CA TYR A 197 0.87 -23.04 -9.62
C TYR A 197 1.40 -22.90 -8.18
N ILE A 198 0.75 -22.10 -7.36
CA ILE A 198 1.09 -21.97 -5.93
C ILE A 198 0.88 -23.29 -5.20
N GLU A 199 -0.20 -24.01 -5.49
CA GLU A 199 -0.42 -25.36 -4.93
C GLU A 199 0.69 -26.34 -5.34
N HIS A 200 1.12 -26.30 -6.60
CA HIS A 200 2.26 -27.08 -7.08
C HIS A 200 3.55 -26.74 -6.31
N MET A 201 3.80 -25.46 -6.09
CA MET A 201 4.97 -25.02 -5.29
C MET A 201 4.92 -25.57 -3.87
N ILE A 202 3.78 -25.47 -3.17
CA ILE A 202 3.63 -25.98 -1.80
C ILE A 202 3.96 -27.47 -1.73
N LYS A 203 3.47 -28.27 -2.68
CA LYS A 203 3.67 -29.73 -2.75
C LYS A 203 5.14 -30.11 -3.00
N ASN A 204 5.90 -29.31 -3.74
CA ASN A 204 7.27 -29.62 -4.12
C ASN A 204 8.34 -28.97 -3.23
N GLU A 205 8.01 -27.82 -2.62
CA GLU A 205 8.97 -27.07 -1.78
C GLU A 205 9.06 -27.61 -0.35
N SER A 206 8.06 -28.30 0.17
CA SER A 206 7.93 -28.70 1.56
C SER A 206 8.16 -27.54 2.56
N ASN A 207 7.80 -27.71 3.81
CA ASN A 207 8.13 -26.78 4.90
C ASN A 207 7.65 -25.33 4.65
N VAL A 208 6.51 -25.15 3.94
CA VAL A 208 5.91 -23.84 3.68
C VAL A 208 5.03 -23.42 4.86
N ALA A 209 5.36 -22.31 5.51
CA ALA A 209 4.64 -21.74 6.64
C ALA A 209 3.40 -20.95 6.19
N ALA A 210 3.58 -20.07 5.21
CA ALA A 210 2.53 -19.17 4.79
C ALA A 210 2.70 -18.71 3.33
N ILE A 211 1.58 -18.24 2.76
CA ILE A 211 1.55 -17.35 1.59
C ILE A 211 1.34 -15.94 2.12
N ILE A 212 2.12 -14.95 1.67
CA ILE A 212 1.88 -13.52 1.89
C ILE A 212 1.52 -12.85 0.58
N LEU A 213 0.45 -12.06 0.58
CA LEU A 213 0.01 -11.32 -0.60
C LEU A 213 -0.79 -10.06 -0.26
N GLU A 214 -0.73 -9.09 -1.14
CA GLU A 214 -1.66 -7.95 -1.18
C GLU A 214 -2.95 -8.41 -1.90
N PRO A 215 -4.15 -8.35 -1.31
CA PRO A 215 -5.41 -8.76 -1.99
C PRO A 215 -5.65 -7.96 -3.27
N VAL A 216 -5.41 -6.66 -3.24
CA VAL A 216 -5.22 -5.79 -4.38
C VAL A 216 -3.78 -5.29 -4.33
N VAL A 217 -2.98 -5.65 -5.33
CA VAL A 217 -1.57 -5.23 -5.38
C VAL A 217 -1.48 -3.72 -5.41
N GLY A 218 -0.67 -3.14 -4.54
CA GLY A 218 -0.53 -1.69 -4.45
C GLY A 218 0.41 -1.10 -5.50
N THR A 219 1.60 -0.64 -5.07
CA THR A 219 2.57 0.10 -5.90
C THR A 219 2.89 -0.59 -7.23
N ASN A 220 2.83 -1.91 -7.28
CA ASN A 220 3.19 -2.70 -8.45
C ASN A 220 2.05 -2.85 -9.48
N GLY A 221 1.12 -1.90 -9.52
CA GLY A 221 0.23 -1.71 -10.65
C GLY A 221 -1.26 -1.85 -10.36
N ILE A 222 -1.70 -1.84 -9.12
CA ILE A 222 -3.10 -1.97 -8.72
C ILE A 222 -3.74 -3.20 -9.39
N LEU A 223 -3.09 -4.36 -9.22
CA LEU A 223 -3.56 -5.60 -9.81
C LEU A 223 -4.73 -6.14 -9.00
N ILE A 224 -5.86 -6.28 -9.65
CA ILE A 224 -7.10 -6.79 -9.05
C ILE A 224 -7.31 -8.20 -9.57
N PRO A 225 -7.23 -9.23 -8.73
CA PRO A 225 -7.45 -10.60 -9.17
C PRO A 225 -8.95 -10.87 -9.46
N PRO A 226 -9.26 -11.83 -10.34
CA PRO A 226 -10.62 -12.30 -10.54
C PRO A 226 -11.26 -12.80 -9.23
N LYS A 227 -12.59 -12.86 -9.23
CA LYS A 227 -13.37 -13.24 -8.02
C LYS A 227 -13.07 -14.65 -7.50
N GLU A 228 -12.56 -15.54 -8.34
CA GLU A 228 -12.23 -16.93 -7.98
C GLU A 228 -10.83 -17.07 -7.33
N TYR A 229 -9.94 -16.10 -7.51
CA TYR A 229 -8.52 -16.24 -7.16
C TYR A 229 -8.28 -16.40 -5.66
N LEU A 230 -8.77 -15.46 -4.84
CA LEU A 230 -8.55 -15.51 -3.38
C LEU A 230 -9.29 -16.70 -2.72
N PRO A 231 -10.56 -17.02 -3.07
CA PRO A 231 -11.21 -18.25 -2.59
C PRO A 231 -10.44 -19.53 -2.96
N ARG A 232 -9.85 -19.60 -4.17
CA ARG A 232 -9.00 -20.72 -4.56
C ARG A 232 -7.73 -20.81 -3.73
N LEU A 233 -7.07 -19.67 -3.46
CA LEU A 233 -5.90 -19.64 -2.58
C LEU A 233 -6.24 -20.02 -1.14
N ARG A 234 -7.38 -19.56 -0.60
CA ARG A 234 -7.81 -19.97 0.74
C ARG A 234 -7.97 -21.49 0.83
N LYS A 235 -8.67 -22.08 -0.14
CA LYS A 235 -8.81 -23.54 -0.22
C LYS A 235 -7.46 -24.25 -0.31
N ILE A 236 -6.54 -23.77 -1.14
CA ILE A 236 -5.18 -24.34 -1.25
C ILE A 236 -4.46 -24.28 0.10
N CYS A 237 -4.55 -23.17 0.82
CA CYS A 237 -3.96 -23.00 2.13
C CYS A 237 -4.53 -24.00 3.14
N ASP A 238 -5.86 -24.16 3.18
CA ASP A 238 -6.56 -25.08 4.10
C ASP A 238 -6.18 -26.53 3.81
N ASP A 239 -6.23 -26.95 2.54
CA ASP A 239 -5.93 -28.32 2.12
C ASP A 239 -4.46 -28.72 2.42
N ASN A 240 -3.54 -27.76 2.55
CA ASN A 240 -2.11 -28.01 2.72
C ASN A 240 -1.55 -27.57 4.10
N ASN A 241 -2.37 -27.11 5.03
CA ASN A 241 -1.96 -26.56 6.31
C ASN A 241 -0.89 -25.47 6.17
N VAL A 242 -1.14 -24.49 5.31
CA VAL A 242 -0.36 -23.30 5.04
C VAL A 242 -1.18 -22.08 5.43
N LEU A 243 -0.58 -21.10 6.13
CA LEU A 243 -1.30 -19.90 6.52
C LEU A 243 -1.46 -18.92 5.35
N LEU A 244 -2.56 -18.18 5.34
CA LEU A 244 -2.80 -17.06 4.43
C LEU A 244 -2.59 -15.74 5.17
N ILE A 245 -1.58 -14.98 4.77
CA ILE A 245 -1.30 -13.63 5.25
C ILE A 245 -1.77 -12.63 4.19
N THR A 246 -2.70 -11.75 4.53
CA THR A 246 -3.10 -10.64 3.66
C THR A 246 -2.45 -9.35 4.11
N ASP A 247 -1.67 -8.75 3.21
CA ASP A 247 -1.08 -7.43 3.40
C ASP A 247 -2.06 -6.36 2.90
N GLU A 248 -2.74 -5.73 3.83
CA GLU A 248 -3.72 -4.66 3.61
C GLU A 248 -3.15 -3.26 3.93
N VAL A 249 -1.83 -3.13 3.88
CA VAL A 249 -1.14 -1.86 4.18
C VAL A 249 -1.55 -0.75 3.22
N MET A 250 -1.80 -1.05 1.94
CA MET A 250 -2.25 -0.07 0.96
C MET A 250 -3.75 -0.15 0.66
N SER A 251 -4.32 -1.33 0.67
CA SER A 251 -5.68 -1.62 0.21
C SER A 251 -6.76 -1.49 1.29
N GLY A 252 -6.36 -1.48 2.56
CA GLY A 252 -7.27 -1.34 3.69
C GLY A 252 -7.82 0.07 3.91
N TRP A 253 -8.66 0.20 4.92
CA TRP A 253 -9.21 1.44 5.46
C TRP A 253 -10.03 2.25 4.43
N GLY A 254 -10.93 1.57 3.74
CA GLY A 254 -11.87 2.20 2.81
C GLY A 254 -11.33 2.44 1.40
N ARG A 255 -10.02 2.26 1.16
CA ARG A 255 -9.37 2.56 -0.12
C ARG A 255 -10.07 1.92 -1.33
N THR A 256 -10.51 0.67 -1.18
CA THR A 256 -11.15 -0.12 -2.25
C THR A 256 -12.69 -0.06 -2.21
N GLY A 257 -13.28 0.72 -1.31
CA GLY A 257 -14.74 0.76 -1.12
C GLY A 257 -15.27 -0.33 -0.17
N LYS A 258 -14.39 -0.98 0.56
CA LYS A 258 -14.64 -1.89 1.69
C LYS A 258 -13.68 -1.52 2.82
N TRP A 259 -13.93 -1.99 4.06
CA TRP A 259 -12.98 -1.80 5.15
C TRP A 259 -11.60 -2.34 4.79
N PHE A 260 -11.56 -3.56 4.27
CA PHE A 260 -10.36 -4.21 3.76
C PHE A 260 -10.62 -4.79 2.37
N ALA A 261 -9.60 -4.86 1.53
CA ALA A 261 -9.78 -5.34 0.17
C ALA A 261 -10.19 -6.82 0.12
N VAL A 262 -9.72 -7.63 1.05
CA VAL A 262 -10.09 -9.05 1.14
C VAL A 262 -11.60 -9.27 1.26
N ASP A 263 -12.36 -8.30 1.78
CA ASP A 263 -13.81 -8.35 1.92
C ASP A 263 -14.55 -8.41 0.55
N HIS A 264 -13.88 -8.05 -0.55
CA HIS A 264 -14.47 -8.21 -1.89
C HIS A 264 -14.59 -9.66 -2.33
N TRP A 265 -13.85 -10.57 -1.71
CA TRP A 265 -13.81 -12.00 -2.02
C TRP A 265 -14.43 -12.87 -0.94
N ASP A 266 -14.91 -12.29 0.14
CA ASP A 266 -15.45 -13.02 1.31
C ASP A 266 -14.49 -14.11 1.80
N VAL A 267 -13.18 -13.78 1.83
CA VAL A 267 -12.10 -14.67 2.26
C VAL A 267 -11.58 -14.23 3.61
N GLN A 268 -11.51 -15.19 4.55
CA GLN A 268 -10.93 -14.97 5.87
C GLN A 268 -9.44 -15.36 5.84
N PRO A 269 -8.51 -14.40 6.05
CA PRO A 269 -7.11 -14.72 6.24
C PRO A 269 -6.84 -15.27 7.65
N ASP A 270 -5.73 -15.97 7.82
CA ASP A 270 -5.22 -16.36 9.14
C ASP A 270 -4.54 -15.20 9.86
N ILE A 271 -3.88 -14.34 9.07
CA ILE A 271 -3.18 -13.14 9.54
C ILE A 271 -3.46 -12.00 8.55
N LEU A 272 -3.75 -10.82 9.07
CA LEU A 272 -3.87 -9.59 8.31
C LEU A 272 -2.88 -8.56 8.83
N THR A 273 -2.17 -7.89 7.92
CA THR A 273 -1.30 -6.76 8.27
C THR A 273 -1.81 -5.48 7.66
N THR A 274 -1.71 -4.38 8.40
CA THR A 274 -2.11 -3.06 7.90
C THR A 274 -1.33 -1.93 8.56
N ALA A 275 -1.41 -0.73 7.96
CA ALA A 275 -0.80 0.51 8.44
C ALA A 275 -1.46 1.72 7.73
N LYS A 276 -0.72 2.77 7.41
CA LYS A 276 -1.13 3.90 6.56
C LYS A 276 -2.49 4.48 6.94
N GLY A 277 -3.57 4.01 6.29
CA GLY A 277 -4.93 4.47 6.50
C GLY A 277 -5.45 4.33 7.93
N ILE A 278 -4.88 3.42 8.74
CA ILE A 278 -5.31 3.22 10.15
C ILE A 278 -5.25 4.51 10.98
N THR A 279 -4.30 5.39 10.68
CA THR A 279 -4.17 6.72 11.29
C THR A 279 -4.28 7.84 10.27
N SER A 280 -4.61 7.51 9.01
CA SER A 280 -4.49 8.46 7.90
C SER A 280 -3.10 9.13 7.81
N ALA A 281 -2.05 8.41 8.24
CA ALA A 281 -0.65 8.85 8.31
C ALA A 281 -0.38 10.05 9.24
N TYR A 282 -1.30 10.43 10.13
CA TYR A 282 -1.07 11.50 11.12
C TYR A 282 -0.01 11.12 12.13
N VAL A 283 0.08 9.84 12.48
CA VAL A 283 1.13 9.24 13.32
C VAL A 283 1.51 7.87 12.78
N PRO A 284 2.75 7.40 13.03
CA PRO A 284 3.18 6.06 12.62
C PRO A 284 2.44 4.98 13.44
N LEU A 285 1.76 4.06 12.74
CA LEU A 285 1.14 2.87 13.34
C LEU A 285 1.04 1.75 12.31
N GLY A 286 1.39 0.54 12.72
CA GLY A 286 1.14 -0.72 12.02
C GLY A 286 0.36 -1.67 12.89
N LEU A 287 -0.33 -2.60 12.29
CA LEU A 287 -1.14 -3.61 12.96
C LEU A 287 -0.94 -4.98 12.30
N THR A 288 -0.70 -6.00 13.10
CA THR A 288 -0.83 -7.40 12.71
C THR A 288 -1.97 -8.00 13.51
N ALA A 289 -2.99 -8.50 12.82
CA ALA A 289 -4.15 -9.15 13.43
C ALA A 289 -4.13 -10.65 13.10
N THR A 290 -4.40 -11.50 14.08
CA THR A 290 -4.41 -12.95 13.94
C THR A 290 -5.70 -13.55 14.46
N THR A 291 -5.98 -14.78 14.03
CA THR A 291 -7.07 -15.58 14.62
C THR A 291 -6.73 -15.99 16.05
N MET A 292 -7.77 -16.26 16.87
CA MET A 292 -7.57 -16.80 18.22
C MET A 292 -6.86 -18.16 18.20
N LYS A 293 -7.07 -19.00 17.18
CA LYS A 293 -6.34 -20.26 16.99
C LYS A 293 -4.81 -20.07 16.99
N ILE A 294 -4.33 -19.03 16.34
CA ILE A 294 -2.89 -18.68 16.34
C ILE A 294 -2.50 -18.07 17.70
N ALA A 295 -3.35 -17.22 18.26
CA ALA A 295 -3.07 -16.56 19.53
C ALA A 295 -2.94 -17.57 20.70
N ASP A 296 -3.83 -18.56 20.75
CA ASP A 296 -3.86 -19.58 21.80
C ASP A 296 -2.59 -20.46 21.83
N TYR A 297 -1.94 -20.66 20.69
CA TYR A 297 -0.64 -21.34 20.65
C TYR A 297 0.39 -20.68 21.56
N PHE A 298 0.38 -19.33 21.63
CA PHE A 298 1.33 -18.57 22.46
C PHE A 298 0.95 -18.50 23.94
N ASN A 299 -0.12 -19.15 24.38
CA ASN A 299 -0.38 -19.37 25.83
C ASN A 299 0.66 -20.32 26.43
N ASP A 300 1.09 -21.32 25.64
CA ASP A 300 2.04 -22.36 26.08
C ASP A 300 3.42 -22.24 25.42
N HIS A 301 3.58 -21.31 24.46
CA HIS A 301 4.81 -21.08 23.70
C HIS A 301 5.26 -19.62 23.78
N TYR A 302 6.56 -19.41 23.97
CA TYR A 302 7.11 -18.07 24.13
C TYR A 302 6.91 -17.20 22.87
N PHE A 303 6.24 -16.06 23.04
CA PHE A 303 6.06 -15.07 21.98
C PHE A 303 7.32 -14.20 21.85
N SER A 304 8.25 -14.60 20.98
CA SER A 304 9.56 -13.95 20.79
C SER A 304 9.49 -12.77 19.81
N HIS A 305 8.63 -11.77 20.11
CA HIS A 305 8.54 -10.55 19.30
C HIS A 305 8.12 -9.37 20.17
N GLY A 306 8.62 -8.18 19.86
CA GLY A 306 8.30 -6.94 20.56
C GLY A 306 9.33 -5.85 20.30
N HIS A 307 8.95 -4.60 20.55
CA HIS A 307 9.83 -3.42 20.51
C HIS A 307 9.30 -2.32 21.44
N THR A 308 10.15 -1.33 21.74
CA THR A 308 9.87 -0.25 22.71
C THR A 308 8.58 0.53 22.42
N TYR A 309 8.25 0.75 21.16
CA TYR A 309 7.10 1.57 20.74
C TYR A 309 5.86 0.73 20.38
N GLU A 310 5.84 -0.56 20.73
CA GLU A 310 4.64 -1.38 20.59
C GLU A 310 3.48 -0.77 21.38
N ALA A 311 2.30 -0.72 20.75
CA ALA A 311 1.06 -0.20 21.34
C ALA A 311 1.22 1.18 22.03
N HIS A 312 1.98 2.07 21.42
CA HIS A 312 2.25 3.40 21.93
C HIS A 312 0.97 4.24 22.06
N PRO A 313 0.57 4.69 23.27
CA PRO A 313 -0.73 5.34 23.47
C PRO A 313 -0.98 6.53 22.55
N LEU A 314 0.06 7.36 22.29
CA LEU A 314 -0.02 8.52 21.42
C LEU A 314 -0.36 8.16 19.96
N THR A 315 -0.17 6.91 19.53
CA THR A 315 -0.49 6.46 18.18
C THR A 315 -1.82 5.71 18.10
N LEU A 316 -2.27 5.13 19.21
CA LEU A 316 -3.54 4.37 19.26
C LEU A 316 -4.77 5.28 19.32
N ALA A 317 -4.72 6.36 20.10
CA ALA A 317 -5.83 7.31 20.22
C ALA A 317 -6.25 7.94 18.86
N PRO A 318 -5.32 8.49 18.05
CA PRO A 318 -5.69 9.00 16.73
C PRO A 318 -6.13 7.91 15.75
N ALA A 319 -5.73 6.66 15.91
CA ALA A 319 -6.26 5.55 15.11
C ALA A 319 -7.76 5.33 15.39
N THR A 320 -8.16 5.33 16.66
CA THR A 320 -9.58 5.29 17.05
C THR A 320 -10.37 6.45 16.41
N ALA A 321 -9.83 7.66 16.46
CA ALA A 321 -10.44 8.83 15.84
C ALA A 321 -10.55 8.68 14.32
N ALA A 322 -9.50 8.22 13.65
CA ALA A 322 -9.47 8.02 12.20
C ALA A 322 -10.51 6.98 11.73
N ILE A 323 -10.63 5.85 12.43
CA ILE A 323 -11.62 4.81 12.13
C ILE A 323 -13.06 5.35 12.32
N ASN A 324 -13.28 6.13 13.37
CA ASN A 324 -14.60 6.75 13.59
C ASN A 324 -14.92 7.80 12.51
N GLU A 325 -13.95 8.58 12.05
CA GLU A 325 -14.13 9.50 10.92
C GLU A 325 -14.52 8.77 9.63
N LEU A 326 -13.86 7.64 9.31
CA LEU A 326 -14.24 6.80 8.16
C LEU A 326 -15.70 6.34 8.25
N ARG A 327 -16.11 5.88 9.43
CA ARG A 327 -17.47 5.38 9.70
C ARG A 327 -18.52 6.49 9.68
N ASN A 328 -18.31 7.53 10.49
CA ASN A 328 -19.31 8.56 10.74
C ASN A 328 -19.58 9.45 9.52
N ASN A 329 -18.60 9.59 8.63
CA ASN A 329 -18.71 10.37 7.41
C ASN A 329 -18.97 9.51 6.16
N SER A 330 -19.29 8.22 6.32
CA SER A 330 -19.58 7.28 5.22
C SER A 330 -18.51 7.31 4.12
N LEU A 331 -17.22 7.39 4.51
CA LEU A 331 -16.14 7.58 3.54
C LEU A 331 -15.84 6.32 2.73
N ILE A 332 -16.26 5.15 3.21
CA ILE A 332 -16.12 3.89 2.48
C ILE A 332 -17.12 3.85 1.31
N GLU A 333 -18.37 4.21 1.55
CA GLU A 333 -19.42 4.33 0.54
C GLU A 333 -19.07 5.43 -0.47
N ARG A 334 -18.53 6.55 0.02
CA ARG A 334 -18.01 7.63 -0.82
C ARG A 334 -16.88 7.16 -1.72
N ALA A 335 -15.99 6.30 -1.23
CA ALA A 335 -14.90 5.73 -2.04
C ALA A 335 -15.42 4.88 -3.21
N VAL A 336 -16.57 4.21 -3.06
CA VAL A 336 -17.25 3.52 -4.16
C VAL A 336 -17.77 4.55 -5.19
N GLU A 337 -18.57 5.52 -4.75
CA GLU A 337 -19.17 6.52 -5.65
C GLU A 337 -18.11 7.32 -6.42
N MET A 338 -17.16 7.90 -5.70
CA MET A 338 -16.09 8.71 -6.31
C MET A 338 -15.13 7.86 -7.14
N GLY A 339 -14.92 6.59 -6.73
CA GLY A 339 -14.12 5.64 -7.48
C GLY A 339 -14.75 5.25 -8.82
N GLU A 340 -16.05 5.02 -8.87
CA GLU A 340 -16.77 4.77 -10.12
C GLU A 340 -16.70 5.99 -11.05
N TYR A 341 -16.90 7.19 -10.50
CA TYR A 341 -16.78 8.45 -11.24
C TYR A 341 -15.38 8.63 -11.83
N LEU A 342 -14.33 8.50 -11.00
CA LEU A 342 -12.93 8.59 -11.42
C LEU A 342 -12.60 7.53 -12.48
N GLY A 343 -12.99 6.27 -12.24
CA GLY A 343 -12.72 5.18 -13.16
C GLY A 343 -13.37 5.36 -14.53
N LYS A 344 -14.59 5.92 -14.60
CA LYS A 344 -15.25 6.29 -15.85
C LYS A 344 -14.45 7.34 -16.61
N LYS A 345 -13.98 8.38 -15.92
CA LYS A 345 -13.16 9.45 -16.52
C LYS A 345 -11.82 8.93 -17.04
N LEU A 346 -11.09 8.15 -16.23
CA LEU A 346 -9.81 7.57 -16.62
C LEU A 346 -9.92 6.60 -17.82
N ARG A 347 -10.96 5.77 -17.86
CA ARG A 347 -11.20 4.87 -18.99
C ARG A 347 -11.56 5.62 -20.28
N ALA A 348 -12.20 6.79 -20.17
CA ALA A 348 -12.48 7.63 -21.33
C ALA A 348 -11.21 8.17 -21.99
N LEU A 349 -10.16 8.45 -21.21
CA LEU A 349 -8.86 8.91 -21.76
C LEU A 349 -8.24 7.88 -22.72
N LYS A 350 -8.42 6.59 -22.47
CA LYS A 350 -7.88 5.52 -23.32
C LYS A 350 -8.37 5.60 -24.78
N ILE A 351 -9.51 6.23 -25.03
CA ILE A 351 -10.08 6.39 -26.38
C ILE A 351 -9.20 7.32 -27.22
N ASN A 352 -8.66 8.37 -26.58
CA ASN A 352 -7.92 9.43 -27.26
C ASN A 352 -6.39 9.25 -27.16
N HIS A 353 -5.91 8.41 -26.22
CA HIS A 353 -4.49 8.23 -25.96
C HIS A 353 -4.02 6.83 -26.32
N PRO A 354 -3.32 6.65 -27.48
CA PRO A 354 -2.78 5.35 -27.90
C PRO A 354 -1.70 4.82 -26.95
N SER A 355 -1.09 5.69 -26.15
CA SER A 355 -0.13 5.32 -25.11
C SER A 355 -0.74 4.64 -23.89
N ILE A 356 -2.07 4.71 -23.67
CA ILE A 356 -2.73 4.03 -22.55
C ILE A 356 -2.99 2.57 -22.92
N GLY A 357 -2.27 1.64 -22.26
CA GLY A 357 -2.47 0.21 -22.43
C GLY A 357 -3.64 -0.33 -21.61
N ASP A 358 -3.71 0.05 -20.32
CA ASP A 358 -4.74 -0.42 -19.41
C ASP A 358 -5.11 0.61 -18.35
N VAL A 359 -6.40 0.61 -17.96
CA VAL A 359 -6.94 1.38 -16.85
C VAL A 359 -7.72 0.42 -15.93
N ARG A 360 -7.19 0.17 -14.76
CA ARG A 360 -7.79 -0.74 -13.78
C ARG A 360 -7.88 -0.10 -12.41
N GLY A 361 -8.87 -0.48 -11.62
CA GLY A 361 -9.06 0.06 -10.29
C GLY A 361 -10.34 -0.40 -9.63
N ILE A 362 -10.41 -0.16 -8.31
CA ILE A 362 -11.55 -0.48 -7.46
C ILE A 362 -11.62 0.55 -6.32
N GLY A 363 -12.80 1.07 -6.01
CA GLY A 363 -12.96 2.21 -5.11
C GLY A 363 -12.11 3.40 -5.61
N LEU A 364 -11.45 4.11 -4.72
CA LEU A 364 -10.50 5.20 -5.06
C LEU A 364 -9.06 4.69 -5.18
N PHE A 365 -8.85 3.60 -5.90
CA PHE A 365 -7.55 2.96 -6.08
C PHE A 365 -7.39 2.51 -7.54
N TYR A 366 -6.68 3.30 -8.36
CA TYR A 366 -6.55 3.12 -9.80
C TYR A 366 -5.11 3.12 -10.27
N ALA A 367 -4.83 2.34 -11.32
CA ALA A 367 -3.63 2.47 -12.15
C ALA A 367 -3.99 2.82 -13.58
N VAL A 368 -3.18 3.68 -14.19
CA VAL A 368 -3.14 3.91 -15.63
C VAL A 368 -1.78 3.45 -16.12
N GLU A 369 -1.75 2.39 -16.90
CA GLU A 369 -0.53 1.78 -17.43
C GLU A 369 -0.25 2.26 -18.86
N LEU A 370 0.97 2.72 -19.09
CA LEU A 370 1.41 3.21 -20.39
C LEU A 370 2.16 2.12 -21.18
N VAL A 371 1.92 2.09 -22.50
CA VAL A 371 2.53 1.17 -23.45
C VAL A 371 2.91 1.89 -24.74
N LYS A 372 3.97 1.43 -25.40
CA LYS A 372 4.31 1.87 -26.76
C LYS A 372 3.33 1.32 -27.80
N ASN A 373 2.73 0.17 -27.51
CA ASN A 373 1.82 -0.50 -28.43
C ASN A 373 0.75 -1.26 -27.66
N GLN A 374 -0.51 -0.92 -27.88
CA GLN A 374 -1.65 -1.56 -27.19
C GLN A 374 -1.83 -3.03 -27.52
N LYS A 375 -1.42 -3.49 -28.73
CA LYS A 375 -1.58 -4.89 -29.17
C LYS A 375 -0.49 -5.78 -28.55
N THR A 376 0.78 -5.36 -28.66
CA THR A 376 1.91 -6.10 -28.08
C THR A 376 2.08 -5.85 -26.59
N LYS A 377 1.46 -4.79 -26.06
CA LYS A 377 1.58 -4.31 -24.67
C LYS A 377 3.04 -3.95 -24.31
N GLU A 378 3.88 -3.57 -25.27
CA GLU A 378 5.27 -3.18 -25.04
C GLU A 378 5.34 -1.96 -24.13
N LEU A 379 6.16 -2.03 -23.07
CA LEU A 379 6.35 -0.95 -22.10
C LEU A 379 7.37 0.08 -22.62
N PHE A 380 7.24 1.33 -22.18
CA PHE A 380 8.27 2.36 -22.42
C PHE A 380 9.52 2.14 -21.57
N ASN A 381 9.34 1.66 -20.34
CA ASN A 381 10.41 1.42 -19.39
C ASN A 381 10.22 0.10 -18.67
N THR A 382 11.34 -0.49 -18.22
CA THR A 382 11.39 -1.74 -17.48
C THR A 382 11.76 -1.52 -16.00
N LYS A 383 11.68 -2.59 -15.21
CA LYS A 383 12.15 -2.59 -13.81
C LYS A 383 13.66 -2.32 -13.73
N GLU A 384 14.43 -2.83 -14.69
CA GLU A 384 15.88 -2.59 -14.83
C GLU A 384 16.18 -1.11 -15.10
N ASP A 385 15.38 -0.43 -15.93
CA ASP A 385 15.54 1.01 -16.17
C ASP A 385 15.35 1.79 -14.87
N LYS A 386 14.38 1.40 -14.01
CA LYS A 386 14.14 2.05 -12.71
C LYS A 386 15.36 1.94 -11.79
N VAL A 387 15.93 0.74 -11.64
CA VAL A 387 17.08 0.54 -10.74
C VAL A 387 18.40 1.00 -11.31
N SER A 388 18.55 1.08 -12.63
CA SER A 388 19.74 1.67 -13.29
C SER A 388 19.72 3.21 -13.29
N GLY A 389 18.60 3.83 -12.87
CA GLY A 389 18.46 5.29 -12.82
C GLY A 389 18.23 5.94 -14.17
N LYS A 390 17.80 5.18 -15.18
CA LYS A 390 17.36 5.75 -16.45
C LYS A 390 16.13 6.63 -16.25
N PRO A 391 15.97 7.72 -17.01
CA PRO A 391 14.75 8.50 -17.00
C PRO A 391 13.52 7.64 -17.38
N LEU A 392 12.47 7.73 -16.58
CA LEU A 392 11.22 7.04 -16.87
C LEU A 392 10.22 8.01 -17.48
N LEU A 393 9.48 7.57 -18.49
CA LEU A 393 8.47 8.39 -19.15
C LEU A 393 7.37 8.83 -18.17
N VAL A 394 6.93 7.92 -17.30
CA VAL A 394 5.93 8.22 -16.26
C VAL A 394 6.41 9.26 -15.25
N ASP A 395 7.71 9.25 -14.90
CA ASP A 395 8.30 10.26 -14.00
C ASP A 395 8.33 11.64 -14.68
N LYS A 396 8.59 11.72 -16.00
CA LYS A 396 8.52 12.96 -16.79
C LYS A 396 7.10 13.54 -16.80
N ILE A 397 6.10 12.69 -17.01
CA ILE A 397 4.68 13.09 -17.00
C ILE A 397 4.25 13.54 -15.60
N SER A 398 4.64 12.80 -14.54
CA SER A 398 4.35 13.20 -13.15
C SER A 398 4.97 14.57 -12.82
N ALA A 399 6.18 14.84 -13.31
CA ALA A 399 6.82 16.15 -13.13
C ALA A 399 6.07 17.27 -13.86
N GLU A 400 5.51 16.99 -15.04
CA GLU A 400 4.68 17.97 -15.77
C GLU A 400 3.35 18.20 -15.05
N MET A 401 2.69 17.14 -14.56
CA MET A 401 1.50 17.24 -13.71
C MET A 401 1.74 18.15 -12.49
N MET A 402 2.91 18.03 -11.85
CA MET A 402 3.31 18.90 -10.74
C MET A 402 3.39 20.37 -11.14
N LYS A 403 3.84 20.69 -12.35
CA LYS A 403 3.82 22.09 -12.85
C LYS A 403 2.39 22.61 -12.99
N HIS A 404 1.44 21.75 -13.32
CA HIS A 404 0.00 22.07 -13.39
C HIS A 404 -0.72 22.00 -12.04
N GLY A 405 0.02 21.80 -10.92
CA GLY A 405 -0.56 21.78 -9.57
C GLY A 405 -1.27 20.47 -9.22
N VAL A 406 -0.89 19.35 -9.84
CA VAL A 406 -1.40 18.02 -9.50
C VAL A 406 -0.23 17.08 -9.19
N TYR A 407 -0.26 16.46 -8.01
CA TYR A 407 0.70 15.46 -7.59
C TYR A 407 0.16 14.05 -7.84
N VAL A 408 0.89 13.24 -8.59
CA VAL A 408 0.56 11.83 -8.85
C VAL A 408 1.82 10.98 -8.76
N GLN A 409 1.71 9.85 -8.07
CA GLN A 409 2.77 8.85 -7.97
C GLN A 409 2.89 8.06 -9.27
N SER A 410 4.12 7.82 -9.70
CA SER A 410 4.48 6.98 -10.85
C SER A 410 5.37 5.81 -10.43
N TRP A 411 5.25 4.70 -11.12
CA TRP A 411 6.09 3.53 -10.88
C TRP A 411 6.33 2.77 -12.17
N VAL A 412 7.59 2.70 -12.62
CA VAL A 412 8.07 2.02 -13.83
C VAL A 412 7.31 2.42 -15.10
N SER A 413 6.07 1.95 -15.26
CA SER A 413 5.25 2.13 -16.50
C SER A 413 3.81 2.57 -16.22
N HIS A 414 3.46 2.88 -14.96
CA HIS A 414 2.10 3.26 -14.60
C HIS A 414 2.05 4.36 -13.54
N PHE A 415 0.89 4.99 -13.42
CA PHE A 415 0.55 5.93 -12.36
C PHE A 415 -0.29 5.23 -11.30
N VAL A 416 -0.09 5.62 -10.04
CA VAL A 416 -0.91 5.19 -8.90
C VAL A 416 -1.82 6.33 -8.50
N ILE A 417 -3.09 6.23 -8.84
CA ILE A 417 -4.12 7.24 -8.56
C ILE A 417 -4.93 6.76 -7.37
N ALA A 418 -4.71 7.39 -6.23
CA ALA A 418 -5.27 6.99 -4.94
C ALA A 418 -5.49 8.23 -4.05
N PRO A 419 -6.35 9.18 -4.46
CA PRO A 419 -6.55 10.43 -3.72
C PRO A 419 -7.12 10.19 -2.33
N PRO A 420 -7.13 11.21 -1.43
CA PRO A 420 -7.89 11.14 -0.19
C PRO A 420 -9.36 10.78 -0.46
N LEU A 421 -10.00 10.04 0.46
CA LEU A 421 -11.39 9.57 0.28
C LEU A 421 -12.41 10.71 0.29
N ILE A 422 -11.99 11.88 0.73
CA ILE A 422 -12.78 13.10 0.76
C ILE A 422 -12.80 13.88 -0.56
N ILE A 423 -12.07 13.42 -1.58
CA ILE A 423 -11.97 14.11 -2.88
C ILE A 423 -13.33 14.40 -3.49
N THR A 424 -13.49 15.54 -4.17
CA THR A 424 -14.74 15.96 -4.82
C THR A 424 -14.72 15.63 -6.33
N LYS A 425 -15.90 15.72 -6.96
CA LYS A 425 -16.03 15.54 -8.42
C LYS A 425 -15.29 16.62 -9.19
N GLU A 426 -15.32 17.85 -8.70
CA GLU A 426 -14.63 19.00 -9.29
C GLU A 426 -13.10 18.82 -9.24
N GLU A 427 -12.59 18.30 -8.13
CA GLU A 427 -11.18 18.00 -7.98
C GLU A 427 -10.75 16.85 -8.89
N ILE A 428 -11.57 15.80 -9.03
CA ILE A 428 -11.35 14.71 -9.98
C ILE A 428 -11.32 15.24 -11.42
N ASP A 429 -12.30 16.09 -11.80
CA ASP A 429 -12.38 16.65 -13.13
C ASP A 429 -11.16 17.52 -13.46
N PHE A 430 -10.73 18.36 -12.51
CA PHE A 430 -9.51 19.15 -12.65
C PHE A 430 -8.27 18.24 -12.84
N ALA A 431 -8.10 17.24 -11.99
CA ALA A 431 -6.95 16.35 -12.07
C ALA A 431 -6.92 15.55 -13.36
N VAL A 432 -8.07 15.01 -13.80
CA VAL A 432 -8.18 14.23 -15.04
C VAL A 432 -7.92 15.11 -16.26
N ALA A 433 -8.42 16.36 -16.29
CA ALA A 433 -8.13 17.29 -17.39
C ALA A 433 -6.62 17.60 -17.51
N LYS A 434 -5.92 17.78 -16.37
CA LYS A 434 -4.47 17.97 -16.37
C LYS A 434 -3.71 16.72 -16.76
N PHE A 435 -4.22 15.55 -16.40
CA PHE A 435 -3.65 14.28 -16.81
C PHE A 435 -3.79 14.05 -18.33
N ASP A 436 -4.97 14.37 -18.90
CA ASP A 436 -5.26 14.36 -20.35
C ASP A 436 -4.23 15.22 -21.13
N GLU A 437 -4.05 16.48 -20.71
CA GLU A 437 -3.06 17.40 -21.30
C GLU A 437 -1.63 16.81 -21.28
N CYS A 438 -1.20 16.22 -20.14
CA CYS A 438 0.15 15.71 -19.94
C CYS A 438 0.42 14.38 -20.65
N LEU A 439 -0.62 13.59 -20.98
CA LEU A 439 -0.49 12.32 -21.69
C LEU A 439 0.00 12.49 -23.13
N SER A 440 -0.13 13.70 -23.73
CA SER A 440 0.47 14.02 -25.02
C SER A 440 1.97 13.69 -25.10
N ILE A 441 2.69 13.82 -23.98
CA ILE A 441 4.11 13.43 -23.86
C ILE A 441 4.34 11.95 -24.17
N ALA A 442 3.41 11.08 -23.74
CA ALA A 442 3.50 9.65 -24.02
C ALA A 442 3.03 9.32 -25.45
N ASP A 443 2.01 10.01 -25.94
CA ASP A 443 1.50 9.80 -27.32
C ASP A 443 2.53 10.19 -28.38
N GLU A 444 3.26 11.28 -28.16
CA GLU A 444 4.40 11.65 -29.01
C GLU A 444 5.47 10.56 -29.02
N ALA A 445 5.74 9.93 -27.86
CA ALA A 445 6.71 8.86 -27.74
C ALA A 445 6.23 7.50 -28.33
N VAL A 446 4.93 7.31 -28.59
CA VAL A 446 4.40 6.17 -29.37
C VAL A 446 4.71 6.32 -30.85
N ASN A 447 4.71 7.57 -31.36
CA ASN A 447 4.84 7.88 -32.77
C ASN A 447 6.30 8.15 -33.21
N SER A 448 7.24 8.19 -32.25
CA SER A 448 8.68 8.36 -32.48
C SER A 448 9.41 7.01 -32.53
#